data_6e42cee7784fc367aafacb9b440ce1bf
#
_entry.id   6e42cee7784fc367aafacb9b440ce1bf
#
_cell.length_a   1.000
_cell.length_b   1.000
_cell.length_c   1.000
_cell.angle_alpha   90.00
_cell.angle_beta   90.00
_cell.angle_gamma   90.00
#
_symmetry.space_group_name_H-M   'P 1'
#
loop_
_entity.id
_entity.type
_entity.pdbx_description
1 polymer ?
#
loop_
_entity_poly.entity_id
_entity_poly.type
_entity_poly.pdbx_seq_one_letter_code
_entity_poly.pdbx_strand_id
1 'polypeptide(L)'
;MKKLTEFLSLKKKSISIQVGIAISFTVVALFAMGAFGITMYHLFTNRMEAMMSENAVQLLDQTATNLESYLKNMRRISDTMYYSVIKDKDLASEDMVQEMNLLYDANKENLVSIACYTSNGNLVEAVPVAGEKEDVDVTEQEWFREAVGKMENFHFSTPHVQNLFDDANYRYHWVISLSRAVELTKSGDSELGVLLVDMNYSSIEQLLEKANTGINEEYVYLMDGDGEIIYHPKQKLIYAGLYEENNEEIAAWDDGSHKEDFWSENRLVTVKTVSYTGWKIVSVIWVCMRQGCFS
;
A
#
# COMPACT_ATOMS: atom_id res chain seq x y z
N MET A 1 -26.66 -30.94 -58.70
CA MET A 1 -27.59 -31.48 -57.71
C MET A 1 -27.67 -33.01 -57.64
N LYS A 2 -26.93 -33.79 -58.43
CA LYS A 2 -26.94 -35.29 -58.38
C LYS A 2 -25.89 -35.90 -57.42
N LYS A 3 -24.87 -35.12 -56.91
CA LYS A 3 -23.85 -35.66 -56.03
C LYS A 3 -24.17 -35.51 -54.50
N LEU A 4 -25.19 -34.73 -54.15
CA LEU A 4 -25.60 -34.58 -52.75
C LEU A 4 -26.62 -35.63 -52.30
N THR A 5 -27.32 -36.25 -53.25
CA THR A 5 -28.31 -37.31 -52.97
C THR A 5 -27.68 -38.70 -52.86
N GLU A 6 -26.50 -38.91 -53.41
CA GLU A 6 -25.76 -40.17 -53.23
C GLU A 6 -25.07 -40.31 -51.87
N PHE A 7 -24.76 -39.21 -51.21
CA PHE A 7 -24.12 -39.23 -49.87
C PHE A 7 -25.12 -39.54 -48.75
N LEU A 8 -26.41 -39.37 -48.99
CA LEU A 8 -27.52 -39.68 -48.07
C LEU A 8 -28.09 -41.07 -48.20
N SER A 9 -27.68 -41.88 -49.20
CA SER A 9 -27.98 -43.27 -49.29
C SER A 9 -26.97 -44.18 -48.59
N LEU A 10 -26.48 -43.79 -47.42
CA LEU A 10 -25.78 -44.71 -46.54
C LEU A 10 -26.69 -45.88 -46.19
N LYS A 11 -26.42 -46.99 -46.85
CA LYS A 11 -26.93 -48.35 -46.68
C LYS A 11 -27.45 -48.51 -45.25
N LYS A 12 -28.76 -48.68 -45.11
CA LYS A 12 -29.47 -49.00 -43.87
C LYS A 12 -29.02 -50.43 -43.44
N LYS A 13 -27.74 -50.43 -42.87
CA LYS A 13 -27.23 -51.60 -42.18
C LYS A 13 -28.09 -51.72 -40.91
N SER A 14 -28.86 -52.79 -40.78
CA SER A 14 -29.63 -53.04 -39.56
C SER A 14 -28.64 -53.09 -38.38
N ILE A 15 -28.58 -52.01 -37.60
CA ILE A 15 -27.79 -51.96 -36.39
C ILE A 15 -28.41 -52.96 -35.44
N SER A 16 -27.65 -53.93 -34.98
CA SER A 16 -28.11 -54.87 -33.95
C SER A 16 -28.64 -54.07 -32.75
N ILE A 17 -29.75 -54.53 -32.18
CA ILE A 17 -30.40 -53.90 -31.01
C ILE A 17 -29.34 -53.66 -29.87
N GLN A 18 -28.41 -54.62 -29.69
CA GLN A 18 -27.35 -54.55 -28.75
C GLN A 18 -26.38 -53.30 -28.97
N VAL A 19 -26.04 -53.06 -30.26
CA VAL A 19 -25.19 -51.90 -30.63
C VAL A 19 -25.97 -50.60 -30.46
N GLY A 20 -27.29 -50.58 -30.78
CA GLY A 20 -28.13 -49.42 -30.54
C GLY A 20 -28.22 -49.03 -29.04
N ILE A 21 -28.41 -50.02 -28.18
CA ILE A 21 -28.45 -49.84 -26.73
C ILE A 21 -27.08 -49.35 -26.22
N ALA A 22 -25.96 -49.98 -26.64
CA ALA A 22 -24.61 -49.60 -26.23
C ALA A 22 -24.29 -48.14 -26.61
N ILE A 23 -24.62 -47.71 -27.84
CA ILE A 23 -24.44 -46.31 -28.28
C ILE A 23 -25.29 -45.36 -27.44
N SER A 24 -26.55 -45.69 -27.17
CA SER A 24 -27.43 -44.85 -26.34
C SER A 24 -26.87 -44.66 -24.93
N PHE A 25 -26.43 -45.73 -24.27
CA PHE A 25 -25.79 -45.62 -22.94
C PHE A 25 -24.50 -44.82 -22.99
N THR A 26 -23.66 -45.00 -24.01
CA THR A 26 -22.42 -44.23 -24.16
C THR A 26 -22.70 -42.74 -24.34
N VAL A 27 -23.66 -42.36 -25.17
CA VAL A 27 -24.06 -40.97 -25.39
C VAL A 27 -24.59 -40.34 -24.09
N VAL A 28 -25.48 -41.03 -23.37
CA VAL A 28 -26.00 -40.56 -22.09
C VAL A 28 -24.89 -40.41 -21.05
N ALA A 29 -23.97 -41.37 -20.97
CA ALA A 29 -22.84 -41.30 -20.05
C ALA A 29 -21.90 -40.12 -20.38
N LEU A 30 -21.59 -39.90 -21.66
CA LEU A 30 -20.77 -38.75 -22.10
C LEU A 30 -21.47 -37.43 -21.79
N PHE A 31 -22.76 -37.32 -22.00
CA PHE A 31 -23.53 -36.13 -21.69
C PHE A 31 -23.57 -35.86 -20.17
N ALA A 32 -23.79 -36.91 -19.37
CA ALA A 32 -23.77 -36.80 -17.91
C ALA A 32 -22.40 -36.38 -17.37
N MET A 33 -21.31 -36.99 -17.92
CA MET A 33 -19.95 -36.60 -17.55
C MET A 33 -19.63 -35.14 -17.94
N GLY A 34 -20.05 -34.72 -19.15
CA GLY A 34 -19.89 -33.35 -19.60
C GLY A 34 -20.62 -32.34 -18.71
N ALA A 35 -21.89 -32.61 -18.40
CA ALA A 35 -22.69 -31.78 -17.51
C ALA A 35 -22.11 -31.71 -16.09
N PHE A 36 -21.67 -32.85 -15.55
CA PHE A 36 -21.00 -32.93 -14.26
C PHE A 36 -19.70 -32.13 -14.27
N GLY A 37 -18.86 -32.30 -15.30
CA GLY A 37 -17.57 -31.58 -15.43
C GLY A 37 -17.78 -30.06 -15.50
N ILE A 38 -18.75 -29.58 -16.28
CA ILE A 38 -19.06 -28.15 -16.36
C ILE A 38 -19.56 -27.64 -15.01
N THR A 39 -20.44 -28.34 -14.34
CA THR A 39 -20.98 -27.96 -13.03
C THR A 39 -19.86 -27.90 -11.98
N MET A 40 -19.01 -28.92 -11.93
CA MET A 40 -17.83 -28.95 -11.00
C MET A 40 -16.85 -27.82 -11.29
N TYR A 41 -16.60 -27.54 -12.58
CA TYR A 41 -15.73 -26.44 -12.97
C TYR A 41 -16.26 -25.10 -12.43
N HIS A 42 -17.55 -24.80 -12.64
CA HIS A 42 -18.12 -23.55 -12.12
C HIS A 42 -18.14 -23.50 -10.60
N LEU A 43 -18.48 -24.59 -9.92
CA LEU A 43 -18.44 -24.65 -8.46
C LEU A 43 -17.01 -24.42 -7.92
N PHE A 44 -16.03 -25.06 -8.54
CA PHE A 44 -14.63 -24.93 -8.14
C PHE A 44 -14.13 -23.50 -8.35
N THR A 45 -14.36 -22.91 -9.53
CA THR A 45 -13.93 -21.54 -9.83
C THR A 45 -14.54 -20.53 -8.85
N ASN A 46 -15.86 -20.62 -8.60
CA ASN A 46 -16.52 -19.72 -7.66
C ASN A 46 -15.99 -19.88 -6.22
N ARG A 47 -15.67 -21.11 -5.80
CA ARG A 47 -15.08 -21.37 -4.48
C ARG A 47 -13.66 -20.85 -4.37
N MET A 48 -12.86 -21.01 -5.43
CA MET A 48 -11.51 -20.48 -5.49
C MET A 48 -11.49 -18.95 -5.42
N GLU A 49 -12.31 -18.26 -6.21
CA GLU A 49 -12.44 -16.81 -6.15
C GLU A 49 -12.83 -16.32 -4.74
N ALA A 50 -13.82 -16.97 -4.13
CA ALA A 50 -14.25 -16.60 -2.78
C ALA A 50 -13.14 -16.80 -1.75
N MET A 51 -12.38 -17.89 -1.84
CA MET A 51 -11.26 -18.16 -0.95
C MET A 51 -10.11 -17.18 -1.16
N MET A 52 -9.80 -16.83 -2.43
CA MET A 52 -8.76 -15.83 -2.74
C MET A 52 -9.15 -14.45 -2.18
N SER A 53 -10.40 -14.04 -2.35
CA SER A 53 -10.93 -12.79 -1.79
C SER A 53 -10.84 -12.78 -0.26
N GLU A 54 -11.26 -13.85 0.42
CA GLU A 54 -11.20 -13.94 1.88
C GLU A 54 -9.76 -13.88 2.40
N ASN A 55 -8.84 -14.61 1.75
CA ASN A 55 -7.43 -14.59 2.11
C ASN A 55 -6.81 -13.20 1.89
N ALA A 56 -7.13 -12.53 0.78
CA ALA A 56 -6.67 -11.18 0.52
C ALA A 56 -7.17 -10.19 1.59
N VAL A 57 -8.46 -10.24 1.93
CA VAL A 57 -9.02 -9.40 3.01
C VAL A 57 -8.29 -9.63 4.33
N GLN A 58 -8.05 -10.89 4.74
CA GLN A 58 -7.34 -11.21 5.97
C GLN A 58 -5.88 -10.70 5.95
N LEU A 59 -5.19 -10.87 4.82
CA LEU A 59 -3.83 -10.37 4.63
C LEU A 59 -3.78 -8.84 4.75
N LEU A 60 -4.71 -8.14 4.10
CA LEU A 60 -4.77 -6.69 4.13
C LEU A 60 -5.17 -6.16 5.51
N ASP A 61 -6.09 -6.81 6.23
CA ASP A 61 -6.43 -6.45 7.61
C ASP A 61 -5.23 -6.57 8.55
N GLN A 62 -4.46 -7.64 8.42
CA GLN A 62 -3.23 -7.81 9.21
C GLN A 62 -2.18 -6.76 8.84
N THR A 63 -1.99 -6.50 7.56
CA THR A 63 -1.04 -5.50 7.05
C THR A 63 -1.43 -4.10 7.50
N ALA A 64 -2.72 -3.74 7.41
CA ALA A 64 -3.26 -2.48 7.91
C ALA A 64 -3.03 -2.30 9.41
N THR A 65 -3.29 -3.34 10.22
CA THR A 65 -3.05 -3.32 11.66
C THR A 65 -1.57 -3.07 11.99
N ASN A 66 -0.66 -3.71 11.26
CA ASN A 66 0.78 -3.54 11.45
C ASN A 66 1.21 -2.12 11.05
N LEU A 67 0.72 -1.62 9.91
CA LEU A 67 1.00 -0.26 9.45
C LEU A 67 0.45 0.80 10.41
N GLU A 68 -0.79 0.64 10.88
CA GLU A 68 -1.36 1.53 11.90
C GLU A 68 -0.55 1.53 13.20
N SER A 69 -0.04 0.38 13.62
CA SER A 69 0.80 0.27 14.81
C SER A 69 2.11 1.04 14.63
N TYR A 70 2.69 0.99 13.43
CA TYR A 70 3.87 1.76 13.08
C TYR A 70 3.60 3.27 13.10
N LEU A 71 2.53 3.73 12.44
CA LEU A 71 2.12 5.13 12.42
C LEU A 71 1.74 5.68 13.81
N LYS A 72 1.06 4.87 14.63
CA LYS A 72 0.78 5.19 16.04
C LYS A 72 2.07 5.34 16.86
N ASN A 73 3.10 4.54 16.55
CA ASN A 73 4.40 4.70 17.21
C ASN A 73 5.06 6.03 16.84
N MET A 74 5.02 6.44 15.54
CA MET A 74 5.48 7.77 15.12
C MET A 74 4.79 8.89 15.91
N ARG A 75 3.47 8.82 15.98
CA ARG A 75 2.70 9.79 16.76
C ARG A 75 3.12 9.81 18.22
N ARG A 76 3.31 8.65 18.84
CA ARG A 76 3.76 8.56 20.24
C ARG A 76 5.11 9.24 20.46
N ILE A 77 6.04 9.11 19.52
CA ILE A 77 7.33 9.80 19.56
C ILE A 77 7.11 11.31 19.49
N SER A 78 6.29 11.79 18.54
CA SER A 78 5.93 13.19 18.42
C SER A 78 5.23 13.74 19.68
N ASP A 79 4.29 12.97 20.25
CA ASP A 79 3.60 13.35 21.48
C ASP A 79 4.57 13.41 22.67
N THR A 80 5.46 12.43 22.80
CA THR A 80 6.50 12.43 23.85
C THR A 80 7.44 13.63 23.70
N MET A 81 7.87 13.90 22.47
CA MET A 81 8.71 15.06 22.18
C MET A 81 8.01 16.35 22.59
N TYR A 82 6.75 16.54 22.18
CA TYR A 82 6.03 17.77 22.52
C TYR A 82 5.72 17.88 24.01
N TYR A 83 5.04 16.90 24.60
CA TYR A 83 4.52 17.03 25.97
C TYR A 83 5.57 16.85 27.06
N SER A 84 6.67 16.12 26.80
CA SER A 84 7.68 15.84 27.82
C SER A 84 8.97 16.64 27.64
N VAL A 85 9.21 17.19 26.42
CA VAL A 85 10.46 17.88 26.12
C VAL A 85 10.24 19.35 25.78
N ILE A 86 9.23 19.70 24.96
CA ILE A 86 9.08 21.07 24.44
C ILE A 86 8.18 21.92 25.34
N LYS A 87 6.97 21.42 25.66
CA LYS A 87 5.82 22.22 26.13
C LYS A 87 6.09 23.08 27.35
N ASP A 88 6.85 22.58 28.31
CA ASP A 88 7.09 23.24 29.59
C ASP A 88 8.47 23.89 29.69
N LYS A 89 9.22 23.95 28.58
CA LYS A 89 10.57 24.55 28.53
C LYS A 89 10.58 25.94 27.93
N ASP A 90 11.30 26.84 28.57
CA ASP A 90 11.62 28.13 27.99
C ASP A 90 12.95 28.04 27.20
N LEU A 91 12.83 28.12 25.87
CA LEU A 91 13.94 28.01 24.91
C LEU A 91 15.05 29.08 25.11
N ALA A 92 14.76 30.13 25.84
CA ALA A 92 15.78 31.16 26.15
C ALA A 92 16.72 30.72 27.29
N SER A 93 16.30 29.78 28.13
CA SER A 93 17.03 29.40 29.35
C SER A 93 17.31 27.92 29.49
N GLU A 94 16.62 27.06 28.72
CA GLU A 94 16.70 25.62 28.85
C GLU A 94 17.08 24.98 27.51
N ASP A 95 17.93 23.94 27.60
CA ASP A 95 18.37 23.15 26.45
C ASP A 95 17.51 21.87 26.34
N MET A 96 17.13 21.52 25.11
CA MET A 96 16.34 20.32 24.80
C MET A 96 17.19 19.18 24.24
N VAL A 97 18.44 19.45 23.86
CA VAL A 97 19.28 18.51 23.08
C VAL A 97 19.44 17.17 23.78
N GLN A 98 19.61 17.19 25.11
CA GLN A 98 19.85 15.95 25.85
C GLN A 98 18.63 15.01 25.83
N GLU A 99 17.43 15.55 26.08
CA GLU A 99 16.18 14.76 26.08
C GLU A 99 15.80 14.34 24.66
N MET A 100 16.01 15.21 23.66
CA MET A 100 15.81 14.86 22.25
C MET A 100 16.72 13.71 21.83
N ASN A 101 18.01 13.75 22.20
CA ASN A 101 18.96 12.67 21.92
C ASN A 101 18.56 11.35 22.60
N LEU A 102 18.10 11.40 23.85
CA LEU A 102 17.61 10.20 24.54
C LEU A 102 16.41 9.58 23.82
N LEU A 103 15.47 10.41 23.38
CA LEU A 103 14.30 9.95 22.62
C LEU A 103 14.70 9.38 21.25
N TYR A 104 15.62 10.04 20.56
CA TYR A 104 16.18 9.58 19.29
C TYR A 104 16.89 8.23 19.47
N ASP A 105 17.83 8.13 20.42
CA ASP A 105 18.60 6.90 20.66
C ASP A 105 17.71 5.70 21.03
N ALA A 106 16.64 5.95 21.77
CA ALA A 106 15.66 4.91 22.11
C ALA A 106 14.87 4.39 20.89
N ASN A 107 14.83 5.14 19.78
CA ASN A 107 14.03 4.83 18.60
C ASN A 107 14.85 4.83 17.28
N LYS A 108 16.17 4.90 17.34
CA LYS A 108 17.08 5.10 16.19
C LYS A 108 17.00 4.04 15.09
N GLU A 109 16.42 2.86 15.37
CA GLU A 109 16.19 1.84 14.35
C GLU A 109 15.13 2.28 13.32
N ASN A 110 14.18 3.09 13.77
CA ASN A 110 13.07 3.55 12.96
C ASN A 110 13.10 5.06 12.66
N LEU A 111 13.84 5.84 13.46
CA LEU A 111 13.96 7.29 13.30
C LEU A 111 15.17 7.66 12.44
N VAL A 112 14.97 8.64 11.58
CA VAL A 112 16.04 9.33 10.84
C VAL A 112 16.39 10.65 11.53
N SER A 113 15.37 11.47 11.82
CA SER A 113 15.57 12.74 12.53
C SER A 113 14.34 13.17 13.33
N ILE A 114 14.56 14.05 14.31
CA ILE A 114 13.53 14.86 14.97
C ILE A 114 14.01 16.30 14.88
N ALA A 115 13.19 17.21 14.41
CA ALA A 115 13.51 18.62 14.31
C ALA A 115 12.36 19.50 14.78
N CYS A 116 12.69 20.64 15.38
CA CYS A 116 11.75 21.66 15.81
C CYS A 116 12.10 22.98 15.14
N TYR A 117 11.11 23.62 14.54
CA TYR A 117 11.24 24.90 13.84
C TYR A 117 10.29 25.94 14.43
N THR A 118 10.68 27.21 14.34
CA THR A 118 9.75 28.33 14.58
C THR A 118 8.76 28.45 13.42
N SER A 119 7.70 29.22 13.59
CA SER A 119 6.73 29.53 12.52
C SER A 119 7.34 30.23 11.29
N ASN A 120 8.53 30.81 11.44
CA ASN A 120 9.26 31.46 10.36
C ASN A 120 10.27 30.51 9.67
N GLY A 121 10.26 29.22 10.00
CA GLY A 121 11.15 28.22 9.42
C GLY A 121 12.56 28.18 9.99
N ASN A 122 12.86 28.97 11.06
CA ASN A 122 14.17 28.88 11.70
C ASN A 122 14.26 27.62 12.55
N LEU A 123 15.36 26.89 12.39
CA LEU A 123 15.64 25.71 13.21
C LEU A 123 15.81 26.11 14.67
N VAL A 124 15.06 25.48 15.55
CA VAL A 124 15.23 25.60 17.01
C VAL A 124 16.22 24.56 17.47
N GLU A 125 15.97 23.28 17.12
CA GLU A 125 16.83 22.16 17.49
C GLU A 125 16.56 20.97 16.57
N ALA A 126 17.59 20.12 16.35
CA ALA A 126 17.46 18.87 15.60
C ALA A 126 18.36 17.77 16.16
N VAL A 127 17.90 16.54 16.05
CA VAL A 127 18.67 15.33 16.40
C VAL A 127 18.50 14.28 15.31
N PRO A 128 19.56 13.52 14.93
CA PRO A 128 20.94 13.74 15.37
C PRO A 128 21.45 15.08 14.90
N VAL A 129 22.37 15.66 15.66
CA VAL A 129 23.00 16.94 15.31
C VAL A 129 23.67 16.80 13.95
N ALA A 130 23.14 17.52 12.96
CA ALA A 130 23.65 17.57 11.59
C ALA A 130 23.62 19.02 11.11
N GLY A 131 24.46 19.36 10.14
CA GLY A 131 24.41 20.69 9.52
C GLY A 131 23.09 20.86 8.77
N GLU A 132 22.39 21.96 9.00
CA GLU A 132 21.25 22.35 8.18
C GLU A 132 21.74 22.78 6.80
N LYS A 133 21.06 22.35 5.73
CA LYS A 133 21.41 22.75 4.37
C LYS A 133 20.97 24.18 4.12
N GLU A 134 21.89 25.01 3.66
CA GLU A 134 21.63 26.44 3.41
C GLU A 134 20.68 26.71 2.25
N ASP A 135 20.54 25.77 1.32
CA ASP A 135 19.77 25.95 0.08
C ASP A 135 18.29 25.50 0.18
N VAL A 136 17.81 25.12 1.37
CA VAL A 136 16.44 24.60 1.55
C VAL A 136 15.60 25.61 2.32
N ASP A 137 14.56 26.15 1.66
CA ASP A 137 13.53 26.91 2.35
C ASP A 137 12.52 25.95 3.01
N VAL A 138 12.57 25.85 4.33
CA VAL A 138 11.71 25.00 5.13
C VAL A 138 10.24 25.42 5.03
N THR A 139 9.96 26.71 4.87
CA THR A 139 8.59 27.26 4.81
C THR A 139 7.87 26.89 3.51
N GLU A 140 8.61 26.54 2.46
CA GLU A 140 8.06 26.07 1.19
C GLU A 140 7.76 24.58 1.18
N GLN A 141 8.24 23.83 2.17
CA GLN A 141 7.99 22.40 2.27
C GLN A 141 6.50 22.12 2.57
N GLU A 142 5.96 21.08 1.93
CA GLU A 142 4.55 20.70 2.10
C GLU A 142 4.22 20.37 3.55
N TRP A 143 5.03 19.54 4.20
CA TRP A 143 4.85 19.14 5.59
C TRP A 143 4.83 20.35 6.56
N PHE A 144 5.59 21.42 6.27
CA PHE A 144 5.61 22.62 7.08
C PHE A 144 4.32 23.43 6.90
N ARG A 145 3.91 23.63 5.64
CA ARG A 145 2.66 24.37 5.31
C ARG A 145 1.43 23.66 5.87
N GLU A 146 1.38 22.34 5.76
CA GLU A 146 0.28 21.54 6.32
C GLU A 146 0.23 21.63 7.84
N ALA A 147 1.37 21.58 8.55
CA ALA A 147 1.42 21.73 9.99
C ALA A 147 0.96 23.11 10.46
N VAL A 148 1.40 24.18 9.80
CA VAL A 148 0.99 25.55 10.13
C VAL A 148 -0.47 25.82 9.76
N GLY A 149 -0.93 25.30 8.62
CA GLY A 149 -2.29 25.50 8.09
C GLY A 149 -3.37 24.73 8.84
N LYS A 150 -3.05 23.57 9.39
CA LYS A 150 -3.98 22.64 10.07
C LYS A 150 -3.50 22.34 11.49
N MET A 151 -3.44 23.36 12.35
CA MET A 151 -2.78 23.35 13.67
C MET A 151 -3.21 22.21 14.61
N GLU A 152 -4.42 21.68 14.46
CA GLU A 152 -4.93 20.59 15.33
C GLU A 152 -4.63 19.19 14.80
N ASN A 153 -4.11 19.07 13.57
CA ASN A 153 -3.94 17.79 12.90
C ASN A 153 -2.47 17.39 12.80
N PHE A 154 -2.25 16.07 12.76
CA PHE A 154 -1.00 15.50 12.32
C PHE A 154 -1.04 15.36 10.80
N HIS A 155 0.06 15.73 10.16
CA HIS A 155 0.25 15.50 8.73
C HIS A 155 1.30 14.41 8.53
N PHE A 156 0.96 13.39 7.74
CA PHE A 156 1.89 12.37 7.29
C PHE A 156 2.20 12.63 5.81
N SER A 157 3.48 12.81 5.50
CA SER A 157 3.91 12.99 4.10
C SER A 157 3.92 11.67 3.35
N THR A 158 3.92 11.75 2.02
CA THR A 158 4.35 10.66 1.16
C THR A 158 5.87 10.43 1.29
N PRO A 159 6.42 9.27 0.85
CA PRO A 159 7.84 9.00 0.92
C PRO A 159 8.66 10.01 0.11
N HIS A 160 9.66 10.59 0.74
CA HIS A 160 10.57 11.52 0.10
C HIS A 160 11.99 11.37 0.64
N VAL A 161 12.94 11.97 -0.05
CA VAL A 161 14.33 12.01 0.41
C VAL A 161 14.46 13.12 1.45
N GLN A 162 14.99 12.78 2.63
CA GLN A 162 15.35 13.78 3.64
C GLN A 162 16.37 14.74 3.05
N ASN A 163 16.01 16.01 2.92
CA ASN A 163 16.79 17.04 2.26
C ASN A 163 17.16 18.22 3.16
N LEU A 164 16.80 18.19 4.44
CA LEU A 164 16.98 19.29 5.39
C LEU A 164 18.39 19.33 6.00
N PHE A 165 18.96 18.14 6.22
CA PHE A 165 20.21 17.98 6.95
C PHE A 165 21.28 17.29 6.11
N ASP A 166 22.54 17.66 6.36
CA ASP A 166 23.68 16.96 5.79
C ASP A 166 23.92 15.64 6.53
N ASP A 167 24.04 14.55 5.77
CA ASP A 167 24.55 13.29 6.32
C ASP A 167 26.08 13.26 6.16
N ALA A 168 26.78 13.04 7.25
CA ALA A 168 28.24 12.90 7.27
C ALA A 168 28.76 11.78 6.33
N ASN A 169 27.91 10.84 5.95
CA ASN A 169 28.22 9.74 5.03
C ASN A 169 27.69 9.95 3.62
N TYR A 170 27.11 11.10 3.29
CA TYR A 170 26.49 11.43 2.00
C TYR A 170 25.42 10.40 1.56
N ARG A 171 24.69 9.82 2.51
CA ARG A 171 23.61 8.87 2.23
C ARG A 171 22.29 9.60 2.06
N TYR A 172 21.49 9.14 1.11
CA TYR A 172 20.12 9.59 0.97
C TYR A 172 19.23 8.69 1.85
N HIS A 173 18.51 9.32 2.76
CA HIS A 173 17.52 8.63 3.59
C HIS A 173 16.13 8.88 3.03
N TRP A 174 15.47 7.84 2.63
CA TRP A 174 14.05 7.90 2.32
C TRP A 174 13.26 7.88 3.62
N VAL A 175 12.39 8.86 3.78
CA VAL A 175 11.60 9.07 5.00
C VAL A 175 10.13 9.23 4.69
N ILE A 176 9.33 8.95 5.71
CA ILE A 176 7.97 9.45 5.85
C ILE A 176 8.01 10.39 7.05
N SER A 177 7.54 11.61 6.87
CA SER A 177 7.57 12.63 7.89
C SER A 177 6.22 12.79 8.55
N LEU A 178 6.23 12.89 9.87
CA LEU A 178 5.11 13.33 10.67
C LEU A 178 5.37 14.76 11.11
N SER A 179 4.56 15.68 10.68
CA SER A 179 4.63 17.08 11.10
C SER A 179 3.40 17.51 11.89
N ARG A 180 3.58 18.44 12.81
CA ARG A 180 2.51 19.08 13.57
C ARG A 180 2.90 20.46 14.08
N ALA A 181 1.88 21.32 14.26
CA ALA A 181 2.07 22.56 15.01
C ALA A 181 2.29 22.26 16.51
N VAL A 182 3.19 23.03 17.11
CA VAL A 182 3.50 22.99 18.54
C VAL A 182 3.57 24.41 19.09
N GLU A 183 3.32 24.56 20.38
CA GLU A 183 3.54 25.81 21.10
C GLU A 183 4.95 25.80 21.67
N LEU A 184 5.72 26.84 21.37
CA LEU A 184 7.07 27.08 21.85
C LEU A 184 7.03 28.25 22.84
N THR A 185 7.76 28.17 23.94
CA THR A 185 7.92 29.27 24.89
C THR A 185 9.34 29.84 24.79
N LYS A 186 9.45 31.15 24.64
CA LYS A 186 10.74 31.85 24.61
C LYS A 186 10.67 33.14 25.40
N SER A 187 11.47 33.24 26.46
CA SER A 187 11.47 34.38 27.39
C SER A 187 10.10 34.67 28.02
N GLY A 188 9.29 33.63 28.23
CA GLY A 188 7.91 33.70 28.76
C GLY A 188 6.82 34.01 27.73
N ASP A 189 7.18 34.31 26.49
CA ASP A 189 6.21 34.51 25.39
C ASP A 189 6.00 33.19 24.62
N SER A 190 4.75 32.90 24.26
CA SER A 190 4.38 31.74 23.43
C SER A 190 4.41 32.10 21.96
N GLU A 191 5.07 31.26 21.16
CA GLU A 191 5.08 31.35 19.71
C GLU A 191 4.70 30.00 19.06
N LEU A 192 4.18 30.04 17.84
CA LEU A 192 3.89 28.85 17.08
C LEU A 192 5.18 28.27 16.50
N GLY A 193 5.34 26.96 16.60
CA GLY A 193 6.41 26.20 15.95
C GLY A 193 5.89 24.99 15.21
N VAL A 194 6.79 24.29 14.55
CA VAL A 194 6.51 23.03 13.86
C VAL A 194 7.48 21.96 14.35
N LEU A 195 6.93 20.86 14.82
CA LEU A 195 7.66 19.64 15.13
C LEU A 195 7.62 18.69 13.95
N LEU A 196 8.79 18.26 13.52
CA LEU A 196 8.98 17.27 12.44
C LEU A 196 9.60 16.01 13.03
N VAL A 197 9.08 14.85 12.67
CA VAL A 197 9.61 13.52 13.02
C VAL A 197 9.75 12.71 11.73
N ASP A 198 10.99 12.49 11.31
CA ASP A 198 11.30 11.71 10.11
C ASP A 198 11.55 10.26 10.48
N MET A 199 10.74 9.37 9.93
CA MET A 199 10.85 7.93 10.11
C MET A 199 11.43 7.27 8.87
N ASN A 200 12.22 6.22 9.10
CA ASN A 200 12.82 5.47 8.03
C ASN A 200 11.76 4.73 7.20
N TYR A 201 11.66 5.10 5.91
CA TYR A 201 10.73 4.48 4.97
C TYR A 201 10.95 2.97 4.80
N SER A 202 12.19 2.49 4.98
CA SER A 202 12.51 1.05 4.84
C SER A 202 11.72 0.16 5.80
N SER A 203 11.22 0.69 6.92
CA SER A 203 10.37 -0.07 7.84
C SER A 203 8.99 -0.37 7.23
N ILE A 204 8.44 0.55 6.46
CA ILE A 204 7.20 0.34 5.70
C ILE A 204 7.44 -0.59 4.51
N GLU A 205 8.55 -0.41 3.77
CA GLU A 205 8.95 -1.34 2.70
C GLU A 205 9.00 -2.79 3.21
N GLN A 206 9.74 -3.06 4.29
CA GLN A 206 9.86 -4.40 4.86
C GLN A 206 8.51 -4.99 5.32
N LEU A 207 7.61 -4.14 5.83
CA LEU A 207 6.27 -4.56 6.22
C LEU A 207 5.47 -5.03 5.00
N LEU A 208 5.51 -4.26 3.92
CA LEU A 208 4.79 -4.57 2.68
C LEU A 208 5.47 -5.68 1.86
N GLU A 209 6.80 -5.76 1.87
CA GLU A 209 7.54 -6.89 1.28
C GLU A 209 7.14 -8.23 1.91
N LYS A 210 6.90 -8.27 3.22
CA LYS A 210 6.40 -9.48 3.89
C LYS A 210 5.00 -9.89 3.43
N ALA A 211 4.16 -8.93 3.06
CA ALA A 211 2.86 -9.19 2.46
C ALA A 211 2.99 -9.71 1.01
N ASN A 212 4.10 -9.41 0.34
CA ASN A 212 4.39 -9.80 -1.05
C ASN A 212 5.11 -11.16 -1.20
N THR A 213 5.09 -12.03 -0.18
CA THR A 213 5.74 -13.36 -0.24
C THR A 213 4.96 -14.40 -1.04
N GLY A 214 3.89 -14.03 -1.71
CA GLY A 214 3.04 -14.90 -2.53
C GLY A 214 3.76 -15.50 -3.75
N ILE A 215 3.45 -16.76 -4.06
CA ILE A 215 4.16 -17.57 -5.09
C ILE A 215 3.67 -17.27 -6.52
N ASN A 216 2.57 -16.55 -6.72
CA ASN A 216 1.97 -16.36 -8.03
C ASN A 216 1.55 -14.91 -8.20
N GLU A 217 2.09 -14.19 -9.17
CA GLU A 217 1.58 -12.93 -9.78
C GLU A 217 0.65 -12.03 -8.90
N GLU A 218 0.53 -12.36 -7.61
CA GLU A 218 -0.16 -11.62 -6.57
C GLU A 218 0.80 -10.64 -5.94
N TYR A 219 0.35 -9.40 -5.79
CA TYR A 219 1.14 -8.39 -5.09
C TYR A 219 0.25 -7.44 -4.29
N VAL A 220 0.88 -6.85 -3.27
CA VAL A 220 0.29 -5.84 -2.40
C VAL A 220 1.07 -4.55 -2.58
N TYR A 221 0.35 -3.44 -2.72
CA TYR A 221 0.93 -2.11 -2.76
C TYR A 221 0.18 -1.15 -1.83
N LEU A 222 0.75 0.02 -1.60
CA LEU A 222 0.22 1.07 -0.74
C LEU A 222 0.15 2.37 -1.54
N MET A 223 -0.98 3.05 -1.45
CA MET A 223 -1.19 4.38 -2.00
C MET A 223 -1.86 5.29 -0.97
N ASP A 224 -1.78 6.59 -1.18
CA ASP A 224 -2.54 7.55 -0.38
C ASP A 224 -4.03 7.62 -0.79
N GLY A 225 -4.78 8.55 -0.18
CA GLY A 225 -6.20 8.72 -0.47
C GLY A 225 -6.50 9.28 -1.86
N ASP A 226 -5.53 9.92 -2.48
CA ASP A 226 -5.63 10.55 -3.81
C ASP A 226 -5.10 9.63 -4.92
N GLY A 227 -4.55 8.47 -4.57
CA GLY A 227 -4.02 7.46 -5.50
C GLY A 227 -2.54 7.61 -5.79
N GLU A 228 -1.80 8.46 -5.05
CA GLU A 228 -0.35 8.52 -5.16
C GLU A 228 0.29 7.28 -4.53
N ILE A 229 1.24 6.65 -5.24
CA ILE A 229 1.89 5.42 -4.79
C ILE A 229 2.90 5.73 -3.69
N ILE A 230 2.65 5.18 -2.51
CA ILE A 230 3.56 5.19 -1.37
C ILE A 230 4.57 4.05 -1.49
N TYR A 231 4.11 2.84 -1.82
CA TYR A 231 4.94 1.66 -2.03
C TYR A 231 4.35 0.77 -3.12
N HIS A 232 5.20 0.31 -4.02
CA HIS A 232 4.82 -0.70 -5.02
C HIS A 232 5.99 -1.64 -5.30
N PRO A 233 5.79 -2.97 -5.40
CA PRO A 233 6.89 -3.92 -5.68
C PRO A 233 7.53 -3.69 -7.05
N LYS A 234 6.81 -3.07 -7.99
CA LYS A 234 7.29 -2.69 -9.32
C LYS A 234 7.56 -1.18 -9.44
N GLN A 235 7.84 -0.48 -8.36
CA GLN A 235 7.96 0.99 -8.32
C GLN A 235 8.96 1.55 -9.34
N LYS A 236 10.07 0.83 -9.58
CA LYS A 236 11.06 1.22 -10.61
C LYS A 236 10.48 1.22 -12.03
N LEU A 237 9.56 0.31 -12.33
CA LEU A 237 8.88 0.26 -13.64
C LEU A 237 7.87 1.39 -13.77
N ILE A 238 7.18 1.73 -12.69
CA ILE A 238 6.22 2.84 -12.64
C ILE A 238 6.95 4.18 -12.88
N TYR A 239 8.05 4.43 -12.18
CA TYR A 239 8.85 5.63 -12.39
C TYR A 239 9.47 5.72 -13.80
N ALA A 240 9.73 4.59 -14.44
CA ALA A 240 10.19 4.54 -15.83
C ALA A 240 9.04 4.68 -16.85
N GLY A 241 7.79 4.78 -16.43
CA GLY A 241 6.62 4.81 -17.32
C GLY A 241 6.37 3.50 -18.06
N LEU A 242 6.91 2.38 -17.55
CA LEU A 242 6.77 1.04 -18.15
C LEU A 242 5.67 0.20 -17.51
N TYR A 243 5.08 0.68 -16.45
CA TYR A 243 4.00 0.02 -15.72
C TYR A 243 3.08 1.06 -15.09
N GLU A 244 1.79 0.82 -15.11
CA GLU A 244 0.77 1.69 -14.53
C GLU A 244 -0.24 0.87 -13.75
N GLU A 245 -0.88 1.49 -12.74
CA GLU A 245 -2.03 1.00 -12.01
C GLU A 245 -3.23 1.91 -12.22
N ASN A 246 -4.43 1.39 -12.01
CA ASN A 246 -5.68 2.15 -12.10
C ASN A 246 -5.99 2.89 -10.79
N ASN A 247 -5.00 3.62 -10.26
CA ASN A 247 -5.06 4.20 -8.92
C ASN A 247 -6.17 5.23 -8.74
N GLU A 248 -6.45 6.04 -9.77
CA GLU A 248 -7.51 7.06 -9.72
C GLU A 248 -8.90 6.43 -9.46
N GLU A 249 -9.16 5.28 -10.09
CA GLU A 249 -10.42 4.57 -9.92
C GLU A 249 -10.43 3.81 -8.58
N ILE A 250 -9.33 3.09 -8.25
CA ILE A 250 -9.19 2.32 -7.03
C ILE A 250 -9.24 3.21 -5.78
N ALA A 251 -8.74 4.46 -5.87
CA ALA A 251 -8.83 5.42 -4.77
C ALA A 251 -10.27 5.74 -4.36
N ALA A 252 -11.21 5.65 -5.30
CA ALA A 252 -12.63 5.88 -5.03
C ALA A 252 -13.40 4.64 -4.51
N TRP A 253 -12.77 3.45 -4.51
CA TRP A 253 -13.45 2.22 -4.07
C TRP A 253 -13.53 2.10 -2.56
N ASP A 254 -14.63 1.50 -2.10
CA ASP A 254 -14.80 1.09 -0.70
C ASP A 254 -13.94 -0.15 -0.36
N ASP A 255 -13.73 -0.38 0.94
CA ASP A 255 -13.06 -1.59 1.43
C ASP A 255 -13.77 -2.86 0.95
N GLY A 256 -12.99 -3.82 0.47
CA GLY A 256 -13.49 -5.10 -0.02
C GLY A 256 -12.84 -5.53 -1.33
N SER A 257 -13.37 -6.62 -1.91
CA SER A 257 -12.85 -7.20 -3.15
C SER A 257 -13.70 -6.81 -4.34
N HIS A 258 -13.07 -6.30 -5.38
CA HIS A 258 -13.65 -5.82 -6.63
C HIS A 258 -13.07 -6.59 -7.81
N LYS A 259 -13.90 -6.82 -8.84
CA LYS A 259 -13.43 -7.37 -10.11
C LYS A 259 -13.11 -6.23 -11.06
N GLU A 260 -11.94 -6.26 -11.62
CA GLU A 260 -11.45 -5.25 -12.55
C GLU A 260 -11.00 -5.90 -13.87
N ASP A 261 -11.29 -5.24 -14.96
CA ASP A 261 -10.70 -5.55 -16.28
C ASP A 261 -9.71 -4.41 -16.61
N PHE A 262 -8.43 -4.69 -16.46
CA PHE A 262 -7.38 -3.73 -16.71
C PHE A 262 -6.41 -4.29 -17.75
N TRP A 263 -6.20 -3.54 -18.85
CA TRP A 263 -5.43 -3.96 -20.02
C TRP A 263 -5.87 -5.32 -20.62
N SER A 264 -7.20 -5.57 -20.63
CA SER A 264 -7.81 -6.82 -21.10
C SER A 264 -7.46 -8.07 -20.27
N GLU A 265 -7.04 -7.85 -19.03
CA GLU A 265 -6.79 -8.91 -18.05
C GLU A 265 -7.74 -8.77 -16.86
N ASN A 266 -8.36 -9.88 -16.48
CA ASN A 266 -9.27 -9.90 -15.34
C ASN A 266 -8.46 -9.99 -14.05
N ARG A 267 -8.65 -9.02 -13.17
CA ARG A 267 -8.00 -8.95 -11.87
C ARG A 267 -9.04 -8.97 -10.74
N LEU A 268 -8.71 -9.62 -9.65
CA LEU A 268 -9.38 -9.45 -8.37
C LEU A 268 -8.56 -8.46 -7.55
N VAL A 269 -9.13 -7.30 -7.30
CA VAL A 269 -8.49 -6.22 -6.55
C VAL A 269 -9.19 -6.11 -5.20
N THR A 270 -8.43 -6.24 -4.13
CA THR A 270 -8.96 -6.08 -2.77
C THR A 270 -8.37 -4.82 -2.16
N VAL A 271 -9.22 -3.97 -1.62
CA VAL A 271 -8.84 -2.67 -1.03
C VAL A 271 -9.10 -2.69 0.47
N LYS A 272 -8.17 -2.15 1.24
CA LYS A 272 -8.31 -1.89 2.67
C LYS A 272 -7.82 -0.50 3.03
N THR A 273 -8.68 0.31 3.59
CA THR A 273 -8.34 1.65 4.07
C THR A 273 -7.68 1.59 5.45
N VAL A 274 -6.54 2.24 5.58
CA VAL A 274 -5.85 2.48 6.84
C VAL A 274 -6.54 3.63 7.55
N SER A 275 -7.30 3.35 8.60
CA SER A 275 -8.18 4.31 9.27
C SER A 275 -7.44 5.54 9.80
N TYR A 276 -6.15 5.40 10.06
CA TYR A 276 -5.33 6.43 10.69
C TYR A 276 -4.90 7.56 9.73
N THR A 277 -4.67 7.25 8.46
CA THR A 277 -4.17 8.20 7.45
C THR A 277 -5.10 8.35 6.26
N GLY A 278 -6.06 7.44 6.08
CA GLY A 278 -6.84 7.33 4.85
C GLY A 278 -6.09 6.64 3.70
N TRP A 279 -4.86 6.19 3.93
CA TRP A 279 -4.10 5.43 2.93
C TRP A 279 -4.80 4.11 2.59
N LYS A 280 -4.58 3.61 1.39
CA LYS A 280 -5.18 2.37 0.93
C LYS A 280 -4.12 1.31 0.65
N ILE A 281 -4.28 0.15 1.28
CA ILE A 281 -3.52 -1.05 0.97
C ILE A 281 -4.33 -1.82 -0.07
N VAL A 282 -3.69 -2.17 -1.17
CA VAL A 282 -4.35 -2.81 -2.31
C VAL A 282 -3.65 -4.13 -2.62
N SER A 283 -4.40 -5.23 -2.68
CA SER A 283 -3.94 -6.53 -3.18
C SER A 283 -4.50 -6.75 -4.58
N VAL A 284 -3.64 -7.14 -5.50
CA VAL A 284 -4.00 -7.47 -6.88
C VAL A 284 -3.68 -8.93 -7.15
N ILE A 285 -4.69 -9.68 -7.61
CA ILE A 285 -4.59 -11.10 -7.94
C ILE A 285 -5.07 -11.29 -9.38
N TRP A 286 -4.24 -11.89 -10.22
CA TRP A 286 -4.62 -12.21 -11.61
C TRP A 286 -5.54 -13.42 -11.64
N VAL A 287 -6.77 -13.24 -12.15
CA VAL A 287 -7.73 -14.34 -12.32
C VAL A 287 -7.60 -14.89 -13.74
N CYS A 288 -6.76 -15.91 -13.89
CA CYS A 288 -6.60 -16.56 -15.19
C CYS A 288 -7.86 -17.34 -15.58
N MET A 289 -8.80 -16.68 -16.28
CA MET A 289 -9.98 -17.34 -16.87
C MET A 289 -9.75 -17.78 -18.33
N ARG A 290 -8.53 -17.64 -18.90
CA ARG A 290 -8.25 -18.10 -20.26
C ARG A 290 -7.90 -19.59 -20.30
N GLN A 291 -8.65 -20.34 -21.10
CA GLN A 291 -8.27 -21.66 -21.62
C GLN A 291 -6.90 -21.53 -22.31
N GLY A 292 -5.80 -21.78 -21.61
CA GLY A 292 -4.46 -21.71 -22.19
C GLY A 292 -3.27 -21.55 -21.24
N CYS A 293 -3.48 -21.43 -19.94
CA CYS A 293 -2.36 -21.30 -18.99
C CYS A 293 -1.76 -22.66 -18.55
N PHE A 294 -1.91 -23.72 -19.34
CA PHE A 294 -1.16 -24.97 -19.17
C PHE A 294 -0.29 -25.20 -20.41
N SER A 295 0.92 -24.63 -20.35
CA SER A 295 2.03 -25.04 -21.23
C SER A 295 3.34 -24.97 -20.44
#